data_ae69eec0f54964b429bc8e7205477996
#
_entry.id   ae69eec0f54964b429bc8e7205477996
#
_cell.length_a   1.000
_cell.length_b   1.000
_cell.length_c   1.000
_cell.angle_alpha   90.00
_cell.angle_beta   90.00
_cell.angle_gamma   90.00
#
_symmetry.space_group_name_H-M   'P 1'
#
loop_
_entity.id
_entity.type
_entity.pdbx_description
1 polymer ?
#
loop_
_entity_poly.entity_id
_entity_poly.type
_entity_poly.pdbx_seq_one_letter_code
_entity_poly.pdbx_strand_id
1 'polypeptide(L)'
;MKAADLLRSKNIRVTEKRRIILEKIIENKDPISAEEILEKLKDDKINLDLSTIYRNLNTLEEVDLLLKNTNLDGISYFQLNTNDHKHFITCMSCNKKFILENCPIHEVEEKIEKETGFVIKRHSFEFTGICPDCQKKYKKS
;
A
#
# COMPACT_ATOMS: atom_id res chain seq x y z
N MET A 1 -6.04 14.49 -7.89
CA MET A 1 -7.33 14.20 -7.23
C MET A 1 -7.24 14.63 -5.78
N LYS A 2 -8.22 15.39 -5.30
CA LYS A 2 -8.16 15.94 -3.94
C LYS A 2 -8.66 14.93 -2.92
N ALA A 3 -7.99 14.91 -1.76
CA ALA A 3 -8.35 13.99 -0.67
C ALA A 3 -9.81 14.11 -0.24
N ALA A 4 -10.31 15.35 -0.11
CA ALA A 4 -11.71 15.58 0.29
C ALA A 4 -12.70 14.95 -0.69
N ASP A 5 -12.41 15.05 -2.00
CA ASP A 5 -13.28 14.46 -3.02
C ASP A 5 -13.29 12.94 -2.96
N LEU A 6 -12.14 12.33 -2.69
CA LEU A 6 -12.05 10.87 -2.53
C LEU A 6 -12.85 10.41 -1.32
N LEU A 7 -12.77 11.14 -0.21
CA LEU A 7 -13.53 10.81 0.99
C LEU A 7 -15.03 10.90 0.74
N ARG A 8 -15.47 11.95 0.06
CA ARG A 8 -16.89 12.12 -0.28
C ARG A 8 -17.38 11.02 -1.21
N SER A 9 -16.54 10.57 -2.13
CA SER A 9 -16.92 9.50 -3.07
C SER A 9 -17.22 8.18 -2.37
N LYS A 10 -16.69 7.99 -1.16
CA LYS A 10 -16.91 6.79 -0.34
C LYS A 10 -17.89 7.03 0.79
N ASN A 11 -18.57 8.17 0.78
CA ASN A 11 -19.55 8.56 1.82
C ASN A 11 -18.94 8.58 3.22
N ILE A 12 -17.66 8.95 3.32
CA ILE A 12 -16.97 9.10 4.59
C ILE A 12 -16.90 10.58 4.94
N ARG A 13 -17.11 10.87 6.21
CA ARG A 13 -17.01 12.26 6.71
C ARG A 13 -15.61 12.80 6.49
N VAL A 14 -15.53 14.00 5.92
CA VAL A 14 -14.28 14.72 5.73
C VAL A 14 -13.90 15.37 7.05
N THR A 15 -12.88 14.82 7.72
CA THR A 15 -12.28 15.44 8.90
C THR A 15 -10.90 15.95 8.52
N GLU A 16 -10.39 16.94 9.26
CA GLU A 16 -9.07 17.49 8.98
C GLU A 16 -7.97 16.41 9.09
N LYS A 17 -8.03 15.60 10.14
CA LYS A 17 -7.04 14.55 10.37
C LYS A 17 -7.06 13.51 9.23
N ARG A 18 -8.25 13.09 8.83
CA ARG A 18 -8.41 12.11 7.75
C ARG A 18 -7.92 12.65 6.43
N ARG A 19 -8.25 13.92 6.14
CA ARG A 19 -7.81 14.60 4.93
C ARG A 19 -6.27 14.70 4.87
N ILE A 20 -5.65 15.11 5.97
CA ILE A 20 -4.19 15.27 6.05
C ILE A 20 -3.49 13.93 5.82
N ILE A 21 -3.96 12.87 6.46
CA ILE A 21 -3.38 11.54 6.32
C ILE A 21 -3.48 11.05 4.87
N LEU A 22 -4.66 11.22 4.27
CA LEU A 22 -4.89 10.79 2.88
C LEU A 22 -4.03 11.60 1.91
N GLU A 23 -3.84 12.88 2.16
CA GLU A 23 -2.97 13.72 1.34
C GLU A 23 -1.53 13.20 1.34
N LYS A 24 -1.03 12.73 2.48
CA LYS A 24 0.34 12.17 2.54
C LYS A 24 0.47 10.91 1.69
N ILE A 25 -0.58 10.11 1.63
CA ILE A 25 -0.60 8.92 0.77
C ILE A 25 -0.63 9.32 -0.70
N ILE A 26 -1.45 10.30 -1.06
CA ILE A 26 -1.57 10.78 -2.44
C ILE A 26 -0.25 11.39 -2.93
N GLU A 27 0.42 12.16 -2.10
CA GLU A 27 1.69 12.80 -2.43
C GLU A 27 2.83 11.81 -2.59
N ASN A 28 2.76 10.69 -1.88
CA ASN A 28 3.82 9.67 -1.92
C ASN A 28 3.59 8.76 -3.11
N LYS A 29 4.57 8.63 -3.99
CA LYS A 29 4.44 7.79 -5.19
C LYS A 29 4.41 6.32 -4.86
N ASP A 30 5.05 5.93 -3.79
CA ASP A 30 5.18 4.53 -3.38
C ASP A 30 4.27 4.23 -2.19
N PRO A 31 3.95 2.95 -1.94
CA PRO A 31 3.23 2.59 -0.73
C PRO A 31 3.95 3.11 0.51
N ILE A 32 3.21 3.53 1.52
CA ILE A 32 3.75 4.21 2.69
C ILE A 32 3.23 3.57 3.97
N SER A 33 4.10 3.44 4.99
CA SER A 33 3.70 2.92 6.29
C SER A 33 3.15 4.03 7.19
N ALA A 34 2.46 3.62 8.27
CA ALA A 34 1.93 4.58 9.24
C ALA A 34 3.07 5.37 9.90
N GLU A 35 4.17 4.72 10.18
CA GLU A 35 5.35 5.34 10.80
C GLU A 35 5.97 6.39 9.86
N GLU A 36 6.03 6.10 8.57
CA GLU A 36 6.52 7.06 7.58
C GLU A 36 5.60 8.27 7.46
N ILE A 37 4.28 8.04 7.54
CA ILE A 37 3.30 9.14 7.56
C ILE A 37 3.54 10.03 8.79
N LEU A 38 3.76 9.41 9.95
CA LEU A 38 4.02 10.15 11.18
C LEU A 38 5.25 11.05 11.03
N GLU A 39 6.33 10.54 10.46
CA GLU A 39 7.54 11.32 10.23
C GLU A 39 7.29 12.51 9.30
N LYS A 40 6.57 12.29 8.21
CA LYS A 40 6.24 13.37 7.27
C LYS A 40 5.38 14.45 7.93
N LEU A 41 4.45 14.04 8.79
CA LEU A 41 3.61 14.99 9.52
C LEU A 41 4.44 15.81 10.51
N LYS A 42 5.41 15.19 11.18
CA LYS A 42 6.32 15.89 12.08
C LYS A 42 7.15 16.95 11.34
N ASP A 43 7.62 16.61 10.15
CA ASP A 43 8.35 17.55 9.31
C ASP A 43 7.50 18.77 8.95
N ASP A 44 6.20 18.57 8.78
CA ASP A 44 5.24 19.64 8.51
C ASP A 44 4.72 20.30 9.79
N LYS A 45 5.27 19.94 10.95
CA LYS A 45 4.84 20.46 12.27
C LYS A 45 3.39 20.14 12.59
N ILE A 46 2.88 19.03 12.08
CA ILE A 46 1.54 18.54 12.39
C ILE A 46 1.68 17.46 13.46
N ASN A 47 0.96 17.62 14.55
CA ASN A 47 1.04 16.71 15.69
C ASN A 47 -0.13 15.75 15.73
N LEU A 48 0.08 14.52 15.22
CA LEU A 48 -0.86 13.42 15.34
C LEU A 48 -0.13 12.23 15.96
N ASP A 49 -0.84 11.45 16.76
CA ASP A 49 -0.23 10.23 17.30
C ASP A 49 -0.42 9.06 16.34
N LEU A 50 0.40 8.03 16.53
CA LEU A 50 0.39 6.85 15.67
C LEU A 50 -0.94 6.11 15.70
N SER A 51 -1.58 6.05 16.88
CA SER A 51 -2.89 5.39 17.03
C SER A 51 -3.97 6.07 16.16
N THR A 52 -3.95 7.40 16.11
CA THR A 52 -4.88 8.16 15.28
C THR A 52 -4.65 7.87 13.81
N ILE A 53 -3.37 7.80 13.40
CA ILE A 53 -3.01 7.49 12.02
C ILE A 53 -3.54 6.09 11.65
N TYR A 54 -3.27 5.09 12.47
CA TYR A 54 -3.73 3.72 12.21
C TYR A 54 -5.25 3.61 12.13
N ARG A 55 -5.98 4.27 13.03
CA ARG A 55 -7.45 4.25 12.99
C ARG A 55 -7.98 4.80 11.68
N ASN A 56 -7.42 5.90 11.22
CA ASN A 56 -7.85 6.49 9.95
C ASN A 56 -7.47 5.62 8.76
N LEU A 57 -6.27 5.04 8.76
CA LEU A 57 -5.86 4.12 7.71
C LEU A 57 -6.78 2.91 7.62
N ASN A 58 -7.14 2.33 8.77
CA ASN A 58 -8.05 1.18 8.80
C ASN A 58 -9.43 1.54 8.28
N THR A 59 -9.95 2.70 8.64
CA THR A 59 -11.24 3.18 8.13
C THR A 59 -11.21 3.33 6.61
N LEU A 60 -10.13 3.90 6.09
CA LEU A 60 -9.98 4.10 4.64
C LEU A 60 -9.82 2.78 3.89
N GLU A 61 -9.17 1.80 4.51
CA GLU A 61 -9.05 0.47 3.92
C GLU A 61 -10.40 -0.25 3.90
N GLU A 62 -11.16 -0.16 4.98
CA GLU A 62 -12.47 -0.81 5.08
C GLU A 62 -13.46 -0.37 3.99
N VAL A 63 -13.36 0.87 3.53
CA VAL A 63 -14.22 1.38 2.46
C VAL A 63 -13.59 1.23 1.08
N ASP A 64 -12.52 0.44 0.97
CA ASP A 64 -11.81 0.14 -0.28
C ASP A 64 -11.18 1.36 -0.95
N LEU A 65 -10.91 2.41 -0.20
CA LEU A 65 -10.19 3.58 -0.71
C LEU A 65 -8.68 3.33 -0.73
N LEU A 66 -8.19 2.55 0.25
CA LEU A 66 -6.79 2.18 0.35
C LEU A 66 -6.61 0.68 0.25
N LEU A 67 -5.47 0.29 -0.30
CA LEU A 67 -4.98 -1.08 -0.24
C LEU A 67 -3.91 -1.16 0.85
N LYS A 68 -3.94 -2.24 1.60
CA LYS A 68 -2.97 -2.52 2.65
C LYS A 68 -2.18 -3.77 2.26
N ASN A 69 -0.87 -3.68 2.33
CA ASN A 69 0.01 -4.81 2.11
C ASN A 69 0.94 -4.96 3.30
N THR A 70 0.82 -6.07 4.02
CA THR A 70 1.71 -6.36 5.15
C THR A 70 2.83 -7.27 4.68
N ASN A 71 4.05 -6.81 4.81
CA ASN A 71 5.23 -7.55 4.37
C ASN A 71 5.63 -8.62 5.40
N LEU A 72 6.57 -9.47 5.01
CA LEU A 72 7.03 -10.57 5.86
C LEU A 72 7.62 -10.09 7.20
N ASP A 73 8.14 -8.87 7.23
CA ASP A 73 8.67 -8.28 8.46
C ASP A 73 7.59 -7.70 9.38
N GLY A 74 6.31 -7.84 9.00
CA GLY A 74 5.20 -7.36 9.81
C GLY A 74 4.84 -5.89 9.59
N ILE A 75 5.55 -5.19 8.70
CA ILE A 75 5.26 -3.79 8.41
C ILE A 75 4.17 -3.70 7.36
N SER A 76 3.14 -2.88 7.65
CA SER A 76 2.04 -2.65 6.71
C SER A 76 2.26 -1.37 5.93
N TYR A 77 2.03 -1.45 4.63
CA TYR A 77 2.13 -0.32 3.71
C TYR A 77 0.78 -0.05 3.08
N PHE A 78 0.47 1.21 2.86
CA PHE A 78 -0.82 1.66 2.34
C PHE A 78 -0.63 2.46 1.06
N GLN A 79 -1.56 2.29 0.14
CA GLN A 79 -1.58 3.03 -1.12
C GLN A 79 -3.03 3.18 -1.59
N LEU A 80 -3.27 4.10 -2.51
CA LEU A 80 -4.60 4.25 -3.10
C LEU A 80 -4.99 2.98 -3.85
N ASN A 81 -6.25 2.61 -3.73
CA ASN A 81 -6.81 1.46 -4.44
C ASN A 81 -7.14 1.88 -5.87
N THR A 82 -6.15 1.79 -6.75
CA THR A 82 -6.27 2.11 -8.17
C THR A 82 -5.79 0.92 -9.00
N ASN A 83 -6.09 0.92 -10.29
CA ASN A 83 -5.69 -0.19 -11.17
C ASN A 83 -4.17 -0.30 -11.34
N ASP A 84 -3.47 0.79 -11.13
CA ASP A 84 -2.00 0.84 -11.25
C ASP A 84 -1.29 0.76 -9.90
N HIS A 85 -1.95 0.17 -8.90
CA HIS A 85 -1.33 0.00 -7.58
C HIS A 85 -0.10 -0.89 -7.65
N LYS A 86 0.79 -0.71 -6.67
CA LYS A 86 2.10 -1.36 -6.64
C LYS A 86 2.15 -2.52 -5.65
N HIS A 87 3.03 -3.46 -5.93
CA HIS A 87 3.31 -4.60 -5.06
C HIS A 87 4.80 -4.66 -4.76
N PHE A 88 5.18 -5.54 -3.84
CA PHE A 88 6.59 -5.67 -3.45
C PHE A 88 7.14 -7.03 -3.84
N ILE A 89 8.46 -7.06 -4.08
CA ILE A 89 9.23 -8.29 -4.11
C ILE A 89 10.38 -8.11 -3.11
N THR A 90 10.55 -9.08 -2.22
CA THR A 90 11.54 -9.02 -1.15
C THR A 90 12.62 -10.06 -1.40
N CYS A 91 13.88 -9.64 -1.30
CA CYS A 91 15.00 -10.57 -1.39
C CYS A 91 15.13 -11.35 -0.09
N MET A 92 15.10 -12.68 -0.18
CA MET A 92 15.22 -13.56 0.97
C MET A 92 16.60 -13.53 1.59
N SER A 93 17.61 -13.10 0.84
CA SER A 93 18.99 -13.08 1.28
C SER A 93 19.38 -11.79 1.97
N CYS A 94 19.09 -10.63 1.36
CA CYS A 94 19.50 -9.34 1.92
C CYS A 94 18.35 -8.53 2.51
N ASN A 95 17.12 -9.02 2.41
CA ASN A 95 15.89 -8.39 2.91
C ASN A 95 15.53 -7.06 2.28
N LYS A 96 16.19 -6.69 1.18
CA LYS A 96 15.81 -5.49 0.42
C LYS A 96 14.45 -5.70 -0.25
N LYS A 97 13.65 -4.64 -0.23
CA LYS A 97 12.34 -4.62 -0.88
C LYS A 97 12.43 -3.83 -2.17
N PHE A 98 11.86 -4.38 -3.21
CA PHE A 98 11.77 -3.73 -4.51
C PHE A 98 10.31 -3.56 -4.84
N ILE A 99 9.98 -2.48 -5.52
CA ILE A 99 8.61 -2.17 -5.87
C ILE A 99 8.34 -2.59 -7.30
N LEU A 100 7.25 -3.36 -7.48
CA LEU A 100 6.73 -3.70 -8.79
C LEU A 100 5.80 -2.56 -9.21
N GLU A 101 6.15 -1.86 -10.29
CA GLU A 101 5.45 -0.66 -10.71
C GLU A 101 4.02 -0.93 -11.19
N ASN A 102 3.74 -2.11 -11.70
CA ASN A 102 2.43 -2.47 -12.21
C ASN A 102 1.94 -3.76 -11.56
N CYS A 103 0.64 -3.82 -11.28
CA CYS A 103 0.03 -5.04 -10.77
C CYS A 103 -0.03 -6.09 -11.87
N PRO A 104 0.61 -7.27 -11.69
CA PRO A 104 0.70 -8.26 -12.76
C PRO A 104 -0.50 -9.21 -12.84
N ILE A 105 -1.49 -9.11 -11.98
CA ILE A 105 -2.50 -10.16 -11.84
C ILE A 105 -3.92 -9.80 -12.30
N HIS A 106 -4.11 -8.72 -13.04
CA HIS A 106 -5.44 -8.36 -13.54
C HIS A 106 -6.04 -9.45 -14.43
N GLU A 107 -5.25 -10.03 -15.31
CA GLU A 107 -5.71 -11.13 -16.18
C GLU A 107 -6.08 -12.36 -15.37
N VAL A 108 -5.32 -12.64 -14.32
CA VAL A 108 -5.58 -13.77 -13.43
C VAL A 108 -6.88 -13.55 -12.68
N GLU A 109 -7.15 -12.32 -12.22
CA GLU A 109 -8.38 -12.00 -11.53
C GLU A 109 -9.60 -12.21 -12.45
N GLU A 110 -9.53 -11.77 -13.70
CA GLU A 110 -10.60 -11.96 -14.66
C GLU A 110 -10.91 -13.44 -14.87
N LYS A 111 -9.87 -14.25 -14.97
CA LYS A 111 -10.01 -15.69 -15.13
C LYS A 111 -10.69 -16.33 -13.93
N ILE A 112 -10.27 -15.93 -12.72
CA ILE A 112 -10.86 -16.43 -11.47
C ILE A 112 -12.33 -16.03 -11.37
N GLU A 113 -12.66 -14.80 -11.72
CA GLU A 113 -14.05 -14.33 -11.72
C GLU A 113 -14.92 -15.16 -12.66
N LYS A 114 -14.41 -15.47 -13.86
CA LYS A 114 -15.15 -16.28 -14.82
C LYS A 114 -15.36 -17.71 -14.34
N GLU A 115 -14.36 -18.28 -13.68
CA GLU A 115 -14.43 -19.66 -13.20
C GLU A 115 -15.31 -19.82 -11.96
N THR A 116 -15.33 -18.80 -11.08
CA THR A 116 -15.97 -18.91 -9.77
C THR A 116 -17.26 -18.11 -9.64
N GLY A 117 -17.49 -17.13 -10.51
CA GLY A 117 -18.61 -16.21 -10.39
C GLY A 117 -18.43 -15.15 -9.33
N PHE A 118 -17.28 -15.08 -8.69
CA PHE A 118 -16.98 -14.06 -7.69
C PHE A 118 -16.72 -12.72 -8.35
N VAL A 119 -17.06 -11.64 -7.63
CA VAL A 119 -16.61 -10.29 -7.99
C VAL A 119 -15.45 -9.98 -7.05
N ILE A 120 -14.24 -9.93 -7.59
CA ILE A 120 -13.03 -9.71 -6.79
C ILE A 120 -12.93 -8.22 -6.44
N LYS A 121 -12.86 -7.91 -5.15
CA LYS A 121 -12.78 -6.53 -4.66
C LYS A 121 -11.36 -6.09 -4.39
N ARG A 122 -10.50 -7.00 -3.95
CA ARG A 122 -9.11 -6.69 -3.63
C ARG A 122 -8.27 -7.94 -3.64
N HIS A 123 -6.98 -7.75 -3.76
CA HIS A 123 -6.00 -8.83 -3.61
C HIS A 123 -4.80 -8.29 -2.83
N SER A 124 -4.06 -9.18 -2.22
CA SER A 124 -2.80 -8.83 -1.59
C SER A 124 -1.81 -9.96 -1.83
N PHE A 125 -0.59 -9.61 -2.16
CA PHE A 125 0.47 -10.60 -2.35
C PHE A 125 1.82 -9.90 -2.29
N GLU A 126 2.84 -10.71 -2.04
CA GLU A 126 4.23 -10.27 -2.07
C GLU A 126 5.01 -11.42 -2.70
N PHE A 127 5.93 -11.08 -3.59
CA PHE A 127 6.85 -12.08 -4.12
C PHE A 127 8.11 -12.11 -3.26
N THR A 128 8.69 -13.28 -3.10
CA THR A 128 9.99 -13.44 -2.44
C THR A 128 10.92 -14.19 -3.39
N GLY A 129 12.16 -13.80 -3.39
CA GLY A 129 13.14 -14.41 -4.28
C GLY A 129 14.54 -13.95 -3.92
N ILE A 130 15.48 -14.09 -4.87
CA ILE A 130 16.87 -13.68 -4.68
C ILE A 130 17.17 -12.54 -5.66
N CYS A 131 17.53 -11.37 -5.14
CA CYS A 131 17.80 -10.22 -5.99
C CYS A 131 19.04 -10.44 -6.87
N PRO A 132 19.19 -9.67 -7.96
CA PRO A 132 20.33 -9.85 -8.88
C PRO A 132 21.69 -9.76 -8.19
N ASP A 133 21.86 -8.86 -7.25
CA ASP A 133 23.13 -8.70 -6.53
C ASP A 133 23.46 -9.92 -5.68
N CYS A 134 22.47 -10.48 -4.99
CA CYS A 134 22.66 -11.68 -4.17
C CYS A 134 22.92 -12.91 -5.04
N GLN A 135 22.26 -13.01 -6.21
CA GLN A 135 22.51 -14.10 -7.16
C GLN A 135 23.98 -14.10 -7.59
N LYS A 136 24.57 -12.95 -7.84
CA LYS A 136 25.97 -12.84 -8.22
C LYS A 136 26.90 -13.38 -7.15
N LYS A 137 26.55 -13.19 -5.88
CA LYS A 137 27.34 -13.72 -4.75
C LYS A 137 27.33 -15.24 -4.71
N TYR A 138 26.20 -15.86 -5.05
CA TYR A 138 26.06 -17.31 -5.00
C TYR A 138 26.64 -18.01 -6.24
N LYS A 139 26.68 -17.35 -7.38
CA LYS A 139 27.22 -17.93 -8.61
C LYS A 139 28.75 -18.05 -8.63
N LYS A 140 29.44 -17.48 -7.64
CA LYS A 140 30.90 -17.53 -7.55
C LYS A 140 31.43 -18.69 -6.75
N SER A 141 30.58 -19.56 -6.26
CA SER A 141 31.00 -20.74 -5.53
C SER A 141 31.20 -21.94 -6.46
#